data_9fdde1b3732bdcfd4c3634394a32be5c
#
_entry.id   9fdde1b3732bdcfd4c3634394a32be5c
#
_cell.length_a   1.000
_cell.length_b   1.000
_cell.length_c   1.000
_cell.angle_alpha   90.00
_cell.angle_beta   90.00
_cell.angle_gamma   90.00
#
_symmetry.space_group_name_H-M   'P 1'
#
loop_
_entity.id
_entity.type
_entity.pdbx_description
1 polymer ?
#
loop_
_entity_poly.entity_id
_entity_poly.type
_entity_poly.pdbx_seq_one_letter_code
_entity_poly.pdbx_strand_id
1 'polypeptide(L)'
;HFDGSDINFKTLAGKNFKSSFREHFRFSKTYDLPGTMDVEFEIFDAYFKKIIPDLKLRLYGSEDRPQSRPVVRDNLKVDAEDNSSRNVTHPLIYLSLKRLMPIAERSKYSLNSEEVEYFTRISREFTITNNRLLGKISGTTVSKTTGTIESAVVHGNNYDHESVSVGEDNTGQILMALFSFQKLKEEYVDYHGGILLIDEIDAGLFPA
;
A
#
# COMPACT_ATOMS: atom_id res chain seq x y z
N HIS A 1 -9.18 10.56 13.02
CA HIS A 1 -9.00 10.01 11.67
C HIS A 1 -7.52 9.97 11.33
N PHE A 2 -7.06 8.85 10.78
CA PHE A 2 -5.71 8.74 10.27
C PHE A 2 -5.57 9.54 8.96
N ASP A 3 -4.62 10.47 8.90
CA ASP A 3 -4.27 11.11 7.64
C ASP A 3 -3.19 10.30 6.92
N GLY A 4 -3.58 9.53 5.93
CA GLY A 4 -2.66 8.73 5.12
C GLY A 4 -1.64 9.57 4.33
N SER A 5 -1.78 10.89 4.31
CA SER A 5 -0.83 11.83 3.69
C SER A 5 0.15 12.44 4.70
N ASP A 6 0.00 12.14 5.99
CA ASP A 6 0.89 12.69 7.02
C ASP A 6 2.34 12.31 6.72
N ILE A 7 3.19 13.32 6.72
CA ILE A 7 4.63 13.17 6.42
C ILE A 7 5.39 12.43 7.54
N ASN A 8 4.83 12.43 8.76
CA ASN A 8 5.45 11.78 9.91
C ASN A 8 5.30 10.25 9.86
N PHE A 9 4.32 9.75 9.09
CA PHE A 9 4.05 8.32 8.98
C PHE A 9 4.30 7.85 7.56
N LYS A 10 5.39 7.10 7.36
CA LYS A 10 5.77 6.52 6.08
C LYS A 10 5.87 5.00 6.18
N THR A 11 5.52 4.35 5.09
CA THR A 11 5.78 2.92 4.90
C THR A 11 7.29 2.67 4.89
N LEU A 12 7.71 1.42 5.07
CA LEU A 12 9.13 1.05 4.91
C LEU A 12 9.65 1.31 3.49
N ALA A 13 8.77 1.47 2.51
CA ALA A 13 9.08 1.90 1.16
C ALA A 13 9.14 3.44 1.02
N GLY A 14 9.05 4.21 2.11
CA GLY A 14 9.06 5.67 2.08
C GLY A 14 7.78 6.31 1.52
N LYS A 15 6.73 5.54 1.26
CA LYS A 15 5.47 6.01 0.69
C LYS A 15 4.45 6.38 1.77
N ASN A 16 3.44 7.11 1.36
CA ASN A 16 2.29 7.39 2.21
C ASN A 16 1.42 6.13 2.39
N PHE A 17 0.73 6.02 3.52
CA PHE A 17 -0.30 5.00 3.74
C PHE A 17 -1.61 5.34 3.02
N LYS A 18 -1.49 5.61 1.74
CA LYS A 18 -2.58 6.09 0.88
C LYS A 18 -2.33 5.66 -0.56
N SER A 19 -3.38 5.35 -1.26
CA SER A 19 -3.37 5.18 -2.72
C SER A 19 -4.41 6.09 -3.37
N SER A 20 -4.30 6.29 -4.66
CA SER A 20 -5.27 7.05 -5.44
C SER A 20 -6.12 6.13 -6.31
N PHE A 21 -7.35 6.52 -6.59
CA PHE A 21 -8.19 5.76 -7.52
C PHE A 21 -7.55 5.56 -8.90
N ARG A 22 -6.68 6.46 -9.33
CA ARG A 22 -5.95 6.33 -10.61
C ARG A 22 -4.94 5.19 -10.62
N GLU A 23 -4.49 4.74 -9.46
CA GLU A 23 -3.61 3.58 -9.35
C GLU A 23 -4.38 2.27 -9.51
N HIS A 24 -5.67 2.28 -9.15
CA HIS A 24 -6.54 1.10 -9.19
C HIS A 24 -7.34 1.02 -10.48
N PHE A 25 -7.85 2.15 -10.98
CA PHE A 25 -8.81 2.20 -12.08
C PHE A 25 -8.39 3.17 -13.17
N ARG A 26 -8.64 2.77 -14.41
CA ARG A 26 -8.53 3.65 -15.56
C ARG A 26 -9.94 4.00 -16.03
N PHE A 27 -10.33 5.24 -15.82
CA PHE A 27 -11.64 5.74 -16.25
C PHE A 27 -11.61 6.13 -17.72
N SER A 28 -12.59 5.67 -18.47
CA SER A 28 -12.83 6.08 -19.85
C SER A 28 -13.38 7.51 -19.89
N LYS A 29 -12.88 8.30 -20.83
CA LYS A 29 -13.43 9.66 -21.08
C LYS A 29 -14.82 9.62 -21.72
N THR A 30 -15.16 8.52 -22.38
CA THR A 30 -16.38 8.36 -23.15
C THR A 30 -17.49 7.66 -22.37
N TYR A 31 -17.13 6.66 -21.56
CA TYR A 31 -18.11 5.78 -20.92
C TYR A 31 -18.26 6.04 -19.41
N ASP A 32 -17.19 6.46 -18.73
CA ASP A 32 -17.24 6.73 -17.29
C ASP A 32 -17.58 8.20 -17.02
N LEU A 33 -18.80 8.57 -17.39
CA LEU A 33 -19.32 9.94 -17.26
C LEU A 33 -19.87 10.19 -15.85
N PRO A 34 -20.00 11.45 -15.42
CA PRO A 34 -20.68 11.79 -14.17
C PRO A 34 -22.08 11.16 -14.13
N GLY A 35 -22.41 10.51 -13.00
CA GLY A 35 -23.70 9.84 -12.82
C GLY A 35 -23.79 8.40 -13.34
N THR A 36 -22.76 7.86 -14.03
CA THR A 36 -22.76 6.46 -14.49
C THR A 36 -22.39 5.46 -13.40
N MET A 37 -21.83 5.91 -12.28
CA MET A 37 -21.48 5.11 -11.13
C MET A 37 -22.17 5.67 -9.89
N ASP A 38 -22.91 4.81 -9.18
CA ASP A 38 -23.48 5.11 -7.87
C ASP A 38 -23.38 3.83 -7.02
N VAL A 39 -22.49 3.85 -6.04
CA VAL A 39 -22.25 2.72 -5.14
C VAL A 39 -22.54 3.20 -3.73
N GLU A 40 -23.45 2.51 -3.06
CA GLU A 40 -23.76 2.73 -1.64
C GLU A 40 -23.05 1.68 -0.80
N PHE A 41 -22.50 2.09 0.31
CA PHE A 41 -21.80 1.21 1.24
C PHE A 41 -21.80 1.77 2.66
N GLU A 42 -21.50 0.92 3.61
CA GLU A 42 -21.30 1.28 5.01
C GLU A 42 -19.92 0.86 5.48
N ILE A 43 -19.38 1.57 6.46
CA ILE A 43 -18.07 1.26 7.05
C ILE A 43 -18.21 1.26 8.57
N PHE A 44 -17.65 0.23 9.22
CA PHE A 44 -17.40 0.29 10.65
C PHE A 44 -16.18 1.17 10.89
N ASP A 45 -16.39 2.32 11.54
CA ASP A 45 -15.32 3.20 11.97
C ASP A 45 -14.83 2.77 13.35
N ALA A 46 -13.63 2.20 13.40
CA ALA A 46 -13.04 1.69 14.63
C ALA A 46 -12.68 2.80 15.63
N TYR A 47 -12.40 4.02 15.16
CA TYR A 47 -12.11 5.17 16.01
C TYR A 47 -13.37 5.62 16.76
N PHE A 48 -14.48 5.83 16.05
CA PHE A 48 -15.75 6.19 16.65
C PHE A 48 -16.53 4.99 17.19
N LYS A 49 -16.07 3.76 16.96
CA LYS A 49 -16.73 2.50 17.33
C LYS A 49 -18.19 2.42 16.88
N LYS A 50 -18.46 2.93 15.67
CA LYS A 50 -19.80 2.95 15.09
C LYS A 50 -19.77 2.63 13.60
N ILE A 51 -20.91 2.19 13.08
CA ILE A 51 -21.14 2.08 11.66
C ILE A 51 -21.45 3.47 11.10
N ILE A 52 -20.77 3.85 10.02
CA ILE A 52 -21.09 5.03 9.23
C ILE A 52 -21.91 4.54 8.04
N PRO A 53 -23.22 4.76 8.02
CA PRO A 53 -24.11 4.32 6.95
C PRO A 53 -24.09 5.31 5.77
N ASP A 54 -24.76 4.92 4.68
CA ASP A 54 -25.13 5.79 3.57
C ASP A 54 -23.98 6.51 2.87
N LEU A 55 -22.77 5.92 2.93
CA LEU A 55 -21.65 6.41 2.15
C LEU A 55 -21.89 6.15 0.66
N LYS A 56 -21.64 7.16 -0.17
CA LYS A 56 -21.85 7.08 -1.62
C LYS A 56 -20.56 7.35 -2.37
N LEU A 57 -20.18 6.41 -3.23
CA LEU A 57 -19.12 6.59 -4.20
C LEU A 57 -19.74 6.93 -5.55
N ARG A 58 -19.44 8.12 -6.06
CA ARG A 58 -19.96 8.62 -7.35
C ARG A 58 -18.88 9.20 -8.21
N LEU A 59 -19.11 9.20 -9.52
CA LEU A 59 -18.27 9.91 -10.48
C LEU A 59 -18.70 11.37 -10.60
N TYR A 60 -17.74 12.27 -10.40
CA TYR A 60 -17.92 13.70 -10.55
C TYR A 60 -17.06 14.23 -11.69
N GLY A 61 -17.65 15.07 -12.53
CA GLY A 61 -16.92 15.88 -13.50
C GLY A 61 -16.27 17.09 -12.84
N SER A 62 -15.28 17.66 -13.49
CA SER A 62 -14.67 18.92 -13.14
C SER A 62 -14.35 19.66 -14.43
N GLU A 63 -14.59 20.96 -14.47
CA GLU A 63 -14.29 21.82 -15.64
C GLU A 63 -12.81 21.79 -16.00
N ASP A 64 -11.94 21.62 -15.00
CA ASP A 64 -10.49 21.62 -15.17
C ASP A 64 -9.93 20.28 -15.66
N ARG A 65 -10.77 19.24 -15.81
CA ARG A 65 -10.30 17.88 -16.11
C ARG A 65 -11.20 17.16 -17.09
N PRO A 66 -10.61 16.56 -18.13
CA PRO A 66 -11.38 15.84 -19.17
C PRO A 66 -11.94 14.48 -18.70
N GLN A 67 -11.57 14.01 -17.51
CA GLN A 67 -12.00 12.71 -16.96
C GLN A 67 -12.73 12.91 -15.66
N SER A 68 -13.82 12.14 -15.48
CA SER A 68 -14.52 12.02 -14.21
C SER A 68 -13.60 11.44 -13.13
N ARG A 69 -13.88 11.79 -11.90
CA ARG A 69 -13.17 11.23 -10.73
C ARG A 69 -14.16 10.60 -9.77
N PRO A 70 -13.83 9.45 -9.20
CA PRO A 70 -14.61 8.89 -8.10
C PRO A 70 -14.37 9.70 -6.83
N VAL A 71 -15.45 10.01 -6.13
CA VAL A 71 -15.42 10.70 -4.85
C VAL A 71 -16.37 9.99 -3.91
N VAL A 72 -15.88 9.66 -2.73
CA VAL A 72 -16.72 9.20 -1.63
C VAL A 72 -17.26 10.41 -0.90
N ARG A 73 -18.56 10.42 -0.67
CA ARG A 73 -19.22 11.42 0.16
C ARG A 73 -20.11 10.73 1.18
N ASP A 74 -20.06 11.21 2.40
CA ASP A 74 -21.11 10.93 3.36
C ASP A 74 -22.20 11.99 3.26
N ASN A 75 -23.43 11.61 3.55
CA ASN A 75 -24.55 12.53 3.66
C ASN A 75 -24.70 13.05 5.11
N LEU A 76 -23.81 12.63 6.01
CA LEU A 76 -23.85 13.05 7.40
C LEU A 76 -23.24 14.45 7.49
N LYS A 77 -24.07 15.45 7.60
CA LYS A 77 -23.69 16.74 8.13
C LYS A 77 -23.35 16.55 9.61
N VAL A 78 -22.13 16.21 9.90
CA VAL A 78 -21.59 16.25 11.26
C VAL A 78 -21.26 17.72 11.51
N ASP A 79 -22.12 18.39 12.23
CA ASP A 79 -22.07 19.79 12.65
C ASP A 79 -22.04 20.85 11.53
N ALA A 80 -22.90 21.86 11.67
CA ALA A 80 -23.12 22.93 10.70
C ALA A 80 -21.89 23.83 10.44
N GLU A 81 -20.81 23.66 11.20
CA GLU A 81 -19.58 24.44 11.08
C GLU A 81 -18.47 23.71 10.30
N ASP A 82 -18.57 22.43 10.11
CA ASP A 82 -17.54 21.63 9.42
C ASP A 82 -18.02 21.25 8.02
N ASN A 83 -17.77 22.14 7.05
CA ASN A 83 -18.09 21.95 5.63
C ASN A 83 -17.17 20.92 4.93
N SER A 84 -16.25 20.29 5.64
CA SER A 84 -15.42 19.24 5.09
C SER A 84 -16.17 17.91 5.13
N SER A 85 -16.47 17.34 3.97
CA SER A 85 -16.82 15.93 3.88
C SER A 85 -15.63 15.14 4.46
N ARG A 86 -15.77 14.63 5.69
CA ARG A 86 -14.71 13.84 6.32
C ARG A 86 -14.59 12.54 5.55
N ASN A 87 -13.53 12.41 4.78
CA ASN A 87 -13.16 11.14 4.22
C ASN A 87 -12.83 10.19 5.38
N VAL A 88 -13.56 9.10 5.46
CA VAL A 88 -13.17 8.01 6.34
C VAL A 88 -11.86 7.46 5.78
N THR A 89 -10.77 7.67 6.51
CA THR A 89 -9.45 7.25 6.05
C THR A 89 -8.93 6.15 6.96
N HIS A 90 -8.45 5.09 6.33
CA HIS A 90 -7.69 4.03 6.99
C HIS A 90 -6.28 4.00 6.39
N PRO A 91 -5.27 3.59 7.16
CA PRO A 91 -3.97 3.28 6.57
C PRO A 91 -4.12 2.25 5.47
N LEU A 92 -3.66 2.58 4.26
CA LEU A 92 -3.81 1.71 3.09
C LEU A 92 -2.49 1.57 2.35
N ILE A 93 -2.15 0.33 2.01
CA ILE A 93 -1.05 0.00 1.10
C ILE A 93 -1.63 -0.78 -0.07
N TYR A 94 -1.29 -0.37 -1.29
CA TYR A 94 -1.65 -1.06 -2.51
C TYR A 94 -0.41 -1.60 -3.22
N LEU A 95 -0.41 -2.89 -3.47
CA LEU A 95 0.60 -3.60 -4.24
C LEU A 95 0.02 -3.99 -5.59
N SER A 96 0.36 -3.23 -6.65
CA SER A 96 -0.07 -3.50 -8.02
C SER A 96 0.80 -4.58 -8.67
N LEU A 97 0.38 -5.04 -9.87
CA LEU A 97 1.18 -5.97 -10.69
C LEU A 97 2.57 -5.46 -11.07
N LYS A 98 2.84 -4.15 -10.94
CA LYS A 98 4.19 -3.60 -11.11
C LYS A 98 5.23 -4.24 -10.19
N ARG A 99 4.80 -4.80 -9.04
CA ARG A 99 5.68 -5.52 -8.11
C ARG A 99 6.36 -6.74 -8.74
N LEU A 100 5.79 -7.28 -9.81
CA LEU A 100 6.31 -8.45 -10.51
C LEU A 100 7.40 -8.11 -11.54
N MET A 101 7.74 -6.83 -11.69
CA MET A 101 8.84 -6.43 -12.58
C MET A 101 10.18 -6.93 -12.01
N PRO A 102 10.93 -7.74 -12.75
CA PRO A 102 12.23 -8.22 -12.31
C PRO A 102 13.16 -7.09 -11.89
N ILE A 103 13.98 -7.32 -10.87
CA ILE A 103 14.93 -6.32 -10.37
C ILE A 103 15.85 -5.83 -11.50
N ALA A 104 16.33 -6.74 -12.34
CA ALA A 104 17.20 -6.42 -13.48
C ALA A 104 16.57 -5.50 -14.53
N GLU A 105 15.24 -5.42 -14.58
CA GLU A 105 14.50 -4.56 -15.53
C GLU A 105 14.11 -3.20 -14.95
N ARG A 106 14.37 -2.97 -13.64
CA ARG A 106 13.99 -1.73 -12.97
C ARG A 106 14.96 -0.62 -13.31
N SER A 107 14.43 0.50 -13.81
CA SER A 107 15.22 1.71 -13.97
C SER A 107 15.49 2.37 -12.61
N LYS A 108 16.66 3.01 -12.48
CA LYS A 108 17.06 3.73 -11.27
C LYS A 108 17.11 2.84 -10.01
N TYR A 109 17.62 1.64 -10.18
CA TYR A 109 17.88 0.74 -9.07
C TYR A 109 19.06 1.25 -8.23
N SER A 110 18.86 1.34 -6.93
CA SER A 110 19.91 1.68 -5.97
C SER A 110 19.61 1.11 -4.59
N LEU A 111 20.66 0.79 -3.85
CA LEU A 111 20.53 0.45 -2.44
C LEU A 111 20.32 1.75 -1.64
N ASN A 112 19.34 1.77 -0.73
CA ASN A 112 19.09 2.88 0.16
C ASN A 112 19.44 2.53 1.61
N SER A 113 20.17 3.44 2.25
CA SER A 113 20.61 3.31 3.64
C SER A 113 19.76 4.10 4.66
N GLU A 114 18.80 4.92 4.22
CA GLU A 114 18.21 5.96 5.06
C GLU A 114 17.21 5.52 6.14
N GLU A 115 16.60 4.33 6.03
CA GLU A 115 15.75 3.78 7.10
C GLU A 115 16.45 2.64 7.86
N VAL A 116 17.74 2.79 8.05
CA VAL A 116 18.62 1.73 8.53
C VAL A 116 18.21 1.19 9.89
N GLU A 117 17.83 2.07 10.82
CA GLU A 117 17.62 1.67 12.22
C GLU A 117 16.41 0.74 12.39
N TYR A 118 15.22 1.15 11.93
CA TYR A 118 14.04 0.31 12.04
C TYR A 118 14.20 -1.01 11.27
N PHE A 119 14.72 -0.92 10.06
CA PHE A 119 14.92 -2.09 9.21
C PHE A 119 15.96 -3.05 9.79
N THR A 120 17.02 -2.53 10.41
CA THR A 120 18.03 -3.35 11.12
C THR A 120 17.38 -4.08 12.29
N ARG A 121 16.51 -3.42 13.05
CA ARG A 121 15.79 -4.00 14.18
C ARG A 121 14.91 -5.17 13.75
N ILE A 122 14.21 -5.07 12.63
CA ILE A 122 13.30 -6.11 12.14
C ILE A 122 13.97 -7.14 11.23
N SER A 123 15.22 -6.97 10.82
CA SER A 123 15.88 -7.79 9.78
C SER A 123 15.84 -9.29 10.09
N ARG A 124 16.02 -9.67 11.34
CA ARG A 124 15.94 -11.08 11.76
C ARG A 124 14.53 -11.65 11.58
N GLU A 125 13.51 -10.93 12.05
CA GLU A 125 12.11 -11.35 11.94
C GLU A 125 11.67 -11.36 10.47
N PHE A 126 12.09 -10.37 9.72
CA PHE A 126 11.87 -10.29 8.28
C PHE A 126 12.42 -11.53 7.57
N THR A 127 13.68 -11.89 7.85
CA THR A 127 14.34 -13.06 7.25
C THR A 127 13.62 -14.36 7.62
N ILE A 128 13.28 -14.54 8.88
CA ILE A 128 12.56 -15.74 9.35
C ILE A 128 11.21 -15.86 8.64
N THR A 129 10.46 -14.76 8.56
CA THR A 129 9.14 -14.75 7.95
C THR A 129 9.23 -14.97 6.44
N ASN A 130 10.22 -14.37 5.77
CA ASN A 130 10.48 -14.59 4.34
C ASN A 130 10.77 -16.07 4.04
N ASN A 131 11.69 -16.68 4.78
CA ASN A 131 12.04 -18.08 4.60
C ASN A 131 10.86 -19.03 4.85
N ARG A 132 10.01 -18.68 5.84
CA ARG A 132 8.78 -19.42 6.14
C ARG A 132 7.75 -19.32 5.02
N LEU A 133 7.52 -18.12 4.46
CA LEU A 133 6.58 -17.91 3.35
C LEU A 133 7.04 -18.61 2.08
N LEU A 134 8.33 -18.58 1.80
CA LEU A 134 8.89 -19.24 0.61
C LEU A 134 9.06 -20.76 0.79
N GLY A 135 8.91 -21.30 1.99
CA GLY A 135 9.14 -22.71 2.30
C GLY A 135 10.59 -23.15 2.09
N LYS A 136 11.53 -22.20 2.04
CA LYS A 136 12.97 -22.47 1.83
C LYS A 136 13.82 -21.47 2.60
N ILE A 137 15.10 -21.81 2.83
CA ILE A 137 16.08 -20.90 3.38
C ILE A 137 16.72 -20.13 2.21
N SER A 138 16.27 -18.90 1.99
CA SER A 138 16.82 -18.03 0.94
C SER A 138 18.17 -17.42 1.35
N GLY A 139 18.37 -17.14 2.64
CA GLY A 139 19.59 -16.54 3.15
C GLY A 139 19.44 -15.94 4.52
N THR A 140 20.41 -15.15 4.93
CA THR A 140 20.46 -14.47 6.23
C THR A 140 20.60 -12.96 6.11
N THR A 141 20.88 -12.45 4.92
CA THR A 141 21.09 -11.04 4.64
C THR A 141 19.87 -10.43 4.00
N VAL A 142 19.44 -9.29 4.50
CA VAL A 142 18.33 -8.51 3.92
C VAL A 142 18.92 -7.26 3.30
N SER A 143 18.63 -7.04 2.02
CA SER A 143 18.99 -5.81 1.32
C SER A 143 17.73 -5.06 0.90
N LYS A 144 17.63 -3.80 1.27
CA LYS A 144 16.58 -2.88 0.84
C LYS A 144 17.01 -2.18 -0.45
N THR A 145 16.10 -2.07 -1.38
CA THR A 145 16.32 -1.41 -2.67
C THR A 145 15.36 -0.26 -2.85
N THR A 146 15.79 0.78 -3.54
CA THR A 146 14.98 1.92 -3.91
C THR A 146 15.04 2.15 -5.42
N GLY A 147 14.14 2.97 -5.91
CA GLY A 147 14.07 3.31 -7.33
C GLY A 147 12.63 3.31 -7.80
N THR A 148 12.38 2.74 -8.96
CA THR A 148 11.03 2.67 -9.54
C THR A 148 10.10 1.82 -8.66
N ILE A 149 10.64 0.76 -8.06
CA ILE A 149 9.93 -0.14 -7.14
C ILE A 149 10.86 -0.40 -5.96
N GLU A 150 10.42 0.00 -4.77
CA GLU A 150 11.15 -0.27 -3.55
C GLU A 150 10.85 -1.69 -3.07
N SER A 151 11.88 -2.37 -2.62
CA SER A 151 11.81 -3.77 -2.23
C SER A 151 12.84 -4.07 -1.13
N ALA A 152 12.60 -5.12 -0.38
CA ALA A 152 13.57 -5.70 0.53
C ALA A 152 13.68 -7.19 0.22
N VAL A 153 14.87 -7.65 -0.09
CA VAL A 153 15.10 -9.02 -0.50
C VAL A 153 16.03 -9.74 0.47
N VAL A 154 15.70 -11.00 0.75
CA VAL A 154 16.56 -11.88 1.53
C VAL A 154 17.44 -12.67 0.57
N HIS A 155 18.73 -12.60 0.77
CA HIS A 155 19.70 -13.31 -0.05
C HIS A 155 20.80 -13.98 0.79
N GLY A 156 21.49 -14.93 0.19
CA GLY A 156 22.61 -15.66 0.81
C GLY A 156 23.96 -15.11 0.40
N ASN A 157 25.00 -15.86 0.78
CA ASN A 157 26.37 -15.53 0.40
C ASN A 157 26.74 -15.95 -1.02
N ASN A 158 25.92 -16.78 -1.64
CA ASN A 158 26.18 -17.37 -2.96
C ASN A 158 25.52 -16.60 -4.11
N TYR A 159 24.68 -15.67 -3.80
CA TYR A 159 24.02 -14.78 -4.76
C TYR A 159 23.66 -13.46 -4.07
N ASP A 160 23.61 -12.41 -4.83
CA ASP A 160 23.27 -11.06 -4.37
C ASP A 160 21.79 -10.72 -4.60
N HIS A 161 21.43 -9.52 -4.19
CA HIS A 161 20.06 -9.01 -4.34
C HIS A 161 19.64 -8.81 -5.80
N GLU A 162 20.56 -8.72 -6.77
CA GLU A 162 20.24 -8.59 -8.19
C GLU A 162 19.86 -9.93 -8.81
N SER A 163 20.26 -11.03 -8.17
CA SER A 163 20.07 -12.40 -8.64
C SER A 163 18.82 -13.09 -8.04
N VAL A 164 18.05 -12.38 -7.20
CA VAL A 164 16.83 -12.96 -6.61
C VAL A 164 15.74 -13.16 -7.65
N SER A 165 14.96 -14.22 -7.47
CA SER A 165 13.81 -14.48 -8.34
C SER A 165 12.68 -13.44 -8.12
N VAL A 166 11.80 -13.31 -9.12
CA VAL A 166 10.61 -12.45 -9.02
C VAL A 166 9.73 -12.84 -7.82
N GLY A 167 9.62 -14.15 -7.51
CA GLY A 167 8.85 -14.61 -6.35
C GLY A 167 9.47 -14.23 -5.02
N GLU A 168 10.78 -14.28 -4.90
CA GLU A 168 11.51 -13.83 -3.69
C GLU A 168 11.36 -12.33 -3.49
N ASP A 169 11.50 -11.57 -4.55
CA ASP A 169 11.31 -10.12 -4.50
C ASP A 169 9.85 -9.73 -4.19
N ASN A 170 8.87 -10.40 -4.81
CA ASN A 170 7.46 -10.21 -4.52
C ASN A 170 7.14 -10.48 -3.04
N THR A 171 7.66 -11.58 -2.49
CA THR A 171 7.53 -11.90 -1.06
C THR A 171 8.12 -10.78 -0.20
N GLY A 172 9.29 -10.27 -0.56
CA GLY A 172 9.93 -9.15 0.11
C GLY A 172 9.07 -7.88 0.11
N GLN A 173 8.44 -7.54 -1.01
CA GLN A 173 7.54 -6.39 -1.09
C GLN A 173 6.28 -6.55 -0.22
N ILE A 174 5.69 -7.75 -0.19
CA ILE A 174 4.54 -8.06 0.68
C ILE A 174 4.95 -7.92 2.15
N LEU A 175 6.10 -8.47 2.53
CA LEU A 175 6.62 -8.32 3.89
C LEU A 175 6.89 -6.87 4.26
N MET A 176 7.48 -6.08 3.37
CA MET A 176 7.67 -4.65 3.61
C MET A 176 6.33 -3.95 3.90
N ALA A 177 5.26 -4.31 3.21
CA ALA A 177 3.93 -3.76 3.48
C ALA A 177 3.42 -4.16 4.86
N LEU A 178 3.54 -5.42 5.24
CA LEU A 178 3.11 -5.91 6.55
C LEU A 178 3.90 -5.28 7.70
N PHE A 179 5.22 -5.23 7.59
CA PHE A 179 6.08 -4.57 8.58
C PHE A 179 5.89 -3.04 8.61
N SER A 180 5.42 -2.43 7.52
CA SER A 180 5.03 -1.01 7.53
C SER A 180 3.82 -0.77 8.44
N PHE A 181 2.82 -1.66 8.44
CA PHE A 181 1.70 -1.57 9.38
C PHE A 181 2.14 -1.86 10.83
N GLN A 182 3.09 -2.76 11.03
CA GLN A 182 3.66 -2.99 12.36
C GLN A 182 4.37 -1.75 12.88
N LYS A 183 5.20 -1.11 12.04
CA LYS A 183 5.84 0.18 12.36
C LYS A 183 4.79 1.25 12.71
N LEU A 184 3.77 1.40 11.88
CA LEU A 184 2.70 2.37 12.13
C LEU A 184 1.98 2.11 13.46
N LYS A 185 1.75 0.85 13.82
CA LYS A 185 1.14 0.48 15.11
C LYS A 185 2.01 0.90 16.30
N GLU A 186 3.33 0.90 16.14
CA GLU A 186 4.25 1.34 17.20
C GLU A 186 4.31 2.88 17.32
N GLU A 187 4.13 3.60 16.20
CA GLU A 187 4.30 5.04 16.12
C GLU A 187 2.99 5.82 16.27
N TYR A 188 1.86 5.22 15.92
CA TYR A 188 0.55 5.87 15.93
C TYR A 188 -0.35 5.29 17.01
N VAL A 189 -0.61 6.07 18.06
CA VAL A 189 -1.33 5.64 19.28
C VAL A 189 -2.74 5.15 18.98
N ASP A 190 -3.45 5.81 18.04
CA ASP A 190 -4.82 5.46 17.65
C ASP A 190 -4.88 4.47 16.49
N TYR A 191 -3.88 3.61 16.34
CA TYR A 191 -3.88 2.60 15.29
C TYR A 191 -4.89 1.48 15.58
N HIS A 192 -5.88 1.35 14.73
CA HIS A 192 -6.94 0.33 14.80
C HIS A 192 -6.89 -0.70 13.67
N GLY A 193 -5.87 -0.65 12.83
CA GLY A 193 -5.69 -1.54 11.68
C GLY A 193 -5.38 -0.79 10.40
N GLY A 194 -5.13 -1.54 9.34
CA GLY A 194 -4.86 -1.02 8.02
C GLY A 194 -5.39 -1.96 6.93
N ILE A 195 -5.43 -1.47 5.71
CA ILE A 195 -5.91 -2.23 4.55
C ILE A 195 -4.72 -2.50 3.63
N LEU A 196 -4.47 -3.79 3.36
CA LEU A 196 -3.52 -4.23 2.35
C LEU A 196 -4.28 -4.76 1.14
N LEU A 197 -4.15 -4.07 0.01
CA LEU A 197 -4.69 -4.50 -1.26
C LEU A 197 -3.56 -5.06 -2.12
N ILE A 198 -3.70 -6.29 -2.58
CA ILE A 198 -2.73 -6.96 -3.44
C ILE A 198 -3.45 -7.42 -4.70
N ASP A 199 -3.02 -6.91 -5.85
CA ASP A 199 -3.54 -7.31 -7.14
C ASP A 199 -2.91 -8.65 -7.55
N GLU A 200 -3.72 -9.68 -7.83
CA GLU A 200 -3.27 -11.05 -8.17
C GLU A 200 -2.20 -11.59 -7.21
N ILE A 201 -2.57 -11.79 -5.96
CA ILE A 201 -1.64 -12.17 -4.88
C ILE A 201 -0.84 -13.44 -5.19
N ASP A 202 -1.41 -14.37 -5.92
CA ASP A 202 -0.82 -15.64 -6.35
C ASP A 202 0.21 -15.49 -7.48
N ALA A 203 0.18 -14.38 -8.20
CA ALA A 203 1.13 -14.15 -9.28
C ALA A 203 2.57 -14.04 -8.74
N GLY A 204 3.45 -14.88 -9.26
CA GLY A 204 4.87 -14.90 -8.93
C GLY A 204 5.22 -15.47 -7.54
N LEU A 205 4.27 -16.02 -6.78
CA LEU A 205 4.54 -16.65 -5.48
C LEU A 205 4.78 -18.16 -5.56
N PHE A 206 4.25 -18.81 -6.57
CA PHE A 206 4.38 -20.25 -6.72
C PHE A 206 5.44 -20.59 -7.75
N PRO A 207 6.40 -21.48 -7.40
CA PRO A 207 7.17 -22.18 -8.42
C PRO A 207 6.19 -23.04 -9.22
N ALA A 208 6.28 -22.95 -10.52
CA ALA A 208 5.60 -23.87 -11.41
C ALA A 208 6.07 -25.29 -11.19
#